data_1ce927b87e7dd1d00a84d5de47ac820b
#
_entry.id   1ce927b87e7dd1d00a84d5de47ac820b
#
_cell.length_a   1.000
_cell.length_b   1.000
_cell.length_c   1.000
_cell.angle_alpha   90.00
_cell.angle_beta   90.00
_cell.angle_gamma   90.00
#
_symmetry.space_group_name_H-M   'P 1'
#
loop_
_entity.id
_entity.type
_entity.pdbx_description
1 polymer ?
#
loop_
_entity_poly.entity_id
_entity_poly.type
_entity_poly.pdbx_seq_one_letter_code
_entity_poly.pdbx_strand_id
1 'polypeptide(L)'
;CVADGRHSEPLSYDHWKRNIELAEARWRDRTWLNGGPEPPITFATEKLREETERARPQEIRTAQRLRKHGIIPAFQIDSRPVINPDTGIEESVGLPDWAGGVEIKTPDKAKAFRSIDGYLGSAAKKEDCKRLIIDNTENLNMSDDTLIEYIHQSNRFKRGMIYILDKKQTLLRIR
;
A
#
# COMPACT_ATOMS: atom_id res chain seq x y z
N CYS A 1 -12.54 -17.26 15.95
CA CYS A 1 -11.17 -16.95 15.76
C CYS A 1 -11.00 -16.05 14.54
N VAL A 2 -10.48 -14.89 14.75
CA VAL A 2 -10.21 -13.98 13.65
C VAL A 2 -9.06 -14.58 12.84
N ALA A 3 -9.31 -14.85 11.59
CA ALA A 3 -8.24 -15.18 10.69
C ALA A 3 -7.20 -14.08 10.75
N ASP A 4 -5.96 -14.44 10.76
CA ASP A 4 -4.86 -13.49 10.75
C ASP A 4 -4.75 -12.72 9.40
N GLY A 5 -5.70 -12.93 8.51
CA GLY A 5 -5.75 -12.32 7.20
C GLY A 5 -4.93 -13.04 6.13
N ARG A 6 -4.00 -13.88 6.53
CA ARG A 6 -3.17 -14.60 5.56
C ARG A 6 -3.93 -15.59 4.71
N HIS A 7 -5.01 -16.11 5.27
CA HIS A 7 -5.82 -17.16 4.65
C HIS A 7 -7.18 -16.67 4.19
N SER A 8 -7.34 -15.33 4.04
CA SER A 8 -8.57 -14.77 3.52
C SER A 8 -8.84 -15.29 2.11
N GLU A 9 -10.05 -15.77 1.88
CA GLU A 9 -10.45 -16.19 0.55
C GLU A 9 -10.60 -15.00 -0.39
N PRO A 10 -10.28 -15.15 -1.67
CA PRO A 10 -10.53 -14.10 -2.64
C PRO A 10 -12.02 -13.77 -2.69
N LEU A 11 -12.33 -12.47 -2.67
CA LEU A 11 -13.71 -12.02 -2.76
C LEU A 11 -14.18 -12.03 -4.22
N SER A 12 -15.50 -12.12 -4.42
CA SER A 12 -16.09 -11.86 -5.72
C SER A 12 -15.78 -10.41 -6.16
N TYR A 13 -15.89 -10.15 -7.46
CA TYR A 13 -15.66 -8.81 -8.00
C TYR A 13 -16.51 -7.74 -7.30
N ASP A 14 -17.78 -8.05 -7.02
CA ASP A 14 -18.69 -7.10 -6.36
C ASP A 14 -18.24 -6.80 -4.92
N HIS A 15 -17.82 -7.81 -4.18
CA HIS A 15 -17.28 -7.61 -2.83
C HIS A 15 -16.00 -6.79 -2.86
N TRP A 16 -15.12 -7.09 -3.79
CA TRP A 16 -13.85 -6.37 -3.96
C TRP A 16 -14.10 -4.91 -4.29
N LYS A 17 -15.00 -4.62 -5.24
CA LYS A 17 -15.39 -3.26 -5.60
C LYS A 17 -15.97 -2.50 -4.43
N ARG A 18 -16.84 -3.15 -3.65
CA ARG A 18 -17.41 -2.56 -2.43
C ARG A 18 -16.32 -2.21 -1.42
N ASN A 19 -15.30 -3.03 -1.27
CA ASN A 19 -14.18 -2.74 -0.39
C ASN A 19 -13.40 -1.51 -0.85
N ILE A 20 -13.26 -1.30 -2.15
CA ILE A 20 -12.67 -0.07 -2.68
C ILE A 20 -13.48 1.16 -2.25
N GLU A 21 -14.78 1.11 -2.42
CA GLU A 21 -15.69 2.20 -2.07
C GLU A 21 -15.63 2.50 -0.57
N LEU A 22 -15.62 1.48 0.27
CA LEU A 22 -15.47 1.64 1.71
C LEU A 22 -14.11 2.23 2.09
N ALA A 23 -13.05 1.81 1.43
CA ALA A 23 -11.72 2.36 1.66
C ALA A 23 -11.68 3.84 1.32
N GLU A 24 -12.23 4.23 0.18
CA GLU A 24 -12.30 5.64 -0.24
C GLU A 24 -13.10 6.47 0.76
N ALA A 25 -14.25 5.96 1.25
CA ALA A 25 -15.05 6.64 2.25
C ALA A 25 -14.27 6.84 3.56
N ARG A 26 -13.57 5.82 4.02
CA ARG A 26 -12.77 5.90 5.24
C ARG A 26 -11.62 6.90 5.12
N TRP A 27 -10.92 6.90 3.98
CA TRP A 27 -9.87 7.88 3.72
C TRP A 27 -10.43 9.31 3.78
N ARG A 28 -11.59 9.52 3.19
CA ARG A 28 -12.24 10.83 3.17
C ARG A 28 -12.66 11.26 4.56
N ASP A 29 -13.32 10.38 5.32
CA ASP A 29 -13.90 10.68 6.62
C ASP A 29 -12.89 10.55 7.77
N ARG A 30 -11.72 9.96 7.50
CA ARG A 30 -10.66 9.69 8.47
C ARG A 30 -11.11 8.84 9.68
N THR A 31 -12.19 8.09 9.55
CA THR A 31 -12.70 7.23 10.64
C THR A 31 -11.72 6.11 10.98
N TRP A 32 -10.89 5.71 10.03
CA TRP A 32 -9.88 4.67 10.23
C TRP A 32 -8.79 5.07 11.22
N LEU A 33 -8.54 6.38 11.41
CA LEU A 33 -7.52 6.86 12.38
C LEU A 33 -7.90 6.55 13.82
N ASN A 34 -9.16 6.39 14.11
CA ASN A 34 -9.68 6.17 15.46
C ASN A 34 -9.86 4.67 15.78
N GLY A 35 -9.36 3.80 14.92
CA GLY A 35 -9.62 2.38 15.02
C GLY A 35 -11.09 2.08 14.64
N GLY A 36 -11.27 1.13 13.82
CA GLY A 36 -12.60 0.66 13.41
C GLY A 36 -12.58 -0.85 13.40
N PRO A 37 -13.62 -1.49 12.89
CA PRO A 37 -13.58 -2.92 12.64
C PRO A 37 -12.39 -3.26 11.77
N GLU A 38 -11.67 -4.32 12.11
CA GLU A 38 -10.56 -4.79 11.29
C GLU A 38 -11.10 -5.44 10.02
N PRO A 39 -10.90 -4.84 8.84
CA PRO A 39 -11.37 -5.44 7.60
C PRO A 39 -10.52 -6.66 7.23
N PRO A 40 -11.07 -7.61 6.47
CA PRO A 40 -10.26 -8.74 6.01
C PRO A 40 -9.23 -8.30 4.96
N ILE A 41 -8.12 -9.03 4.89
CA ILE A 41 -7.19 -8.91 3.78
C ILE A 41 -7.79 -9.65 2.59
N THR A 42 -7.86 -9.00 1.44
CA THR A 42 -8.44 -9.59 0.25
C THR A 42 -7.47 -9.52 -0.93
N PHE A 43 -7.68 -10.38 -1.91
CA PHE A 43 -6.86 -10.45 -3.12
C PHE A 43 -7.77 -10.52 -4.33
N ALA A 44 -7.38 -9.84 -5.40
CA ALA A 44 -8.16 -9.84 -6.64
C ALA A 44 -8.28 -11.24 -7.25
N THR A 45 -7.24 -12.07 -7.10
CA THR A 45 -7.23 -13.46 -7.59
C THR A 45 -6.56 -14.38 -6.59
N GLU A 46 -6.89 -15.68 -6.67
CA GLU A 46 -6.23 -16.71 -5.86
C GLU A 46 -4.73 -16.82 -6.18
N LYS A 47 -4.39 -16.68 -7.45
CA LYS A 47 -2.98 -16.70 -7.87
C LYS A 47 -2.18 -15.57 -7.21
N LEU A 48 -2.76 -14.38 -7.15
CA LEU A 48 -2.13 -13.24 -6.47
C LEU A 48 -1.92 -13.52 -4.99
N ARG A 49 -2.91 -14.13 -4.31
CA ARG A 49 -2.78 -14.50 -2.91
C ARG A 49 -1.61 -15.46 -2.71
N GLU A 50 -1.54 -16.52 -3.50
CA GLU A 50 -0.46 -17.52 -3.39
C GLU A 50 0.91 -16.90 -3.65
N GLU A 51 1.03 -16.08 -4.68
CA GLU A 51 2.29 -15.39 -5.01
C GLU A 51 2.72 -14.41 -3.92
N THR A 52 1.78 -13.68 -3.36
CA THR A 52 2.07 -12.70 -2.31
C THR A 52 2.52 -13.41 -1.03
N GLU A 53 1.82 -14.46 -0.62
CA GLU A 53 2.19 -15.25 0.57
C GLU A 53 3.58 -15.88 0.43
N ARG A 54 3.91 -16.34 -0.78
CA ARG A 54 5.19 -16.99 -1.05
C ARG A 54 6.34 -16.01 -1.20
N ALA A 55 6.16 -14.96 -2.00
CA ALA A 55 7.26 -14.09 -2.45
C ALA A 55 7.37 -12.79 -1.65
N ARG A 56 6.27 -12.31 -1.07
CA ARG A 56 6.21 -11.02 -0.39
C ARG A 56 5.45 -11.09 0.94
N PRO A 57 5.85 -12.00 1.85
CA PRO A 57 5.17 -12.14 3.15
C PRO A 57 5.23 -10.86 4.00
N GLN A 58 6.23 -10.01 3.80
CA GLN A 58 6.33 -8.73 4.49
C GLN A 58 5.15 -7.81 4.16
N GLU A 59 4.62 -7.87 2.94
CA GLU A 59 3.44 -7.09 2.55
C GLU A 59 2.19 -7.56 3.28
N ILE A 60 2.08 -8.87 3.53
CA ILE A 60 0.98 -9.43 4.34
C ILE A 60 1.09 -8.92 5.78
N ARG A 61 2.29 -8.88 6.35
CA ARG A 61 2.49 -8.36 7.71
C ARG A 61 2.10 -6.88 7.80
N THR A 62 2.48 -6.08 6.82
CA THR A 62 2.05 -4.68 6.72
C THR A 62 0.53 -4.58 6.64
N ALA A 63 -0.11 -5.41 5.83
CA ALA A 63 -1.56 -5.45 5.72
C ALA A 63 -2.21 -5.79 7.07
N GLN A 64 -1.67 -6.74 7.80
CA GLN A 64 -2.16 -7.10 9.15
C GLN A 64 -2.06 -5.93 10.13
N ARG A 65 -0.99 -5.15 10.06
CA ARG A 65 -0.81 -3.98 10.91
C ARG A 65 -1.77 -2.86 10.55
N LEU A 66 -1.89 -2.56 9.26
CA LEU A 66 -2.72 -1.46 8.78
C LEU A 66 -4.22 -1.72 8.94
N ARG A 67 -4.66 -2.98 8.85
CA ARG A 67 -6.08 -3.29 9.07
C ARG A 67 -6.55 -2.94 10.48
N LYS A 68 -5.63 -2.93 11.45
CA LYS A 68 -5.95 -2.50 12.83
C LYS A 68 -6.33 -1.03 12.90
N HIS A 69 -5.93 -0.25 11.93
CA HIS A 69 -6.33 1.14 11.77
C HIS A 69 -7.60 1.30 10.90
N GLY A 70 -8.24 0.18 10.54
CA GLY A 70 -9.44 0.18 9.71
C GLY A 70 -9.18 0.33 8.22
N ILE A 71 -7.93 0.30 7.77
CA ILE A 71 -7.58 0.36 6.35
C ILE A 71 -7.86 -0.99 5.70
N ILE A 72 -8.48 -0.97 4.54
CA ILE A 72 -8.82 -2.18 3.80
C ILE A 72 -7.66 -2.58 2.90
N PRO A 73 -6.96 -3.69 3.19
CA PRO A 73 -5.85 -4.14 2.36
C PRO A 73 -6.39 -5.04 1.23
N ALA A 74 -6.84 -4.41 0.17
CA ALA A 74 -7.39 -5.10 -1.00
C ALA A 74 -6.31 -5.21 -2.09
N PHE A 75 -5.50 -6.27 -2.03
CA PHE A 75 -4.43 -6.51 -3.00
C PHE A 75 -4.99 -6.66 -4.41
N GLN A 76 -4.39 -5.95 -5.35
CA GLN A 76 -4.74 -6.02 -6.76
C GLN A 76 -3.53 -6.42 -7.61
N ILE A 77 -3.76 -6.73 -8.87
CA ILE A 77 -2.68 -7.01 -9.81
C ILE A 77 -1.77 -5.77 -9.93
N ASP A 78 -0.49 -6.00 -10.17
CA ASP A 78 0.53 -4.95 -10.14
C ASP A 78 0.66 -4.18 -11.46
N SER A 79 0.00 -4.61 -12.52
CA SER A 79 0.03 -3.93 -13.81
C SER A 79 -1.17 -4.29 -14.67
N ARG A 80 -1.46 -3.45 -15.66
CA ARG A 80 -2.46 -3.71 -16.68
C ARG A 80 -1.90 -3.40 -18.07
N PRO A 81 -2.38 -4.09 -19.13
CA PRO A 81 -1.96 -3.78 -20.48
C PRO A 81 -2.64 -2.49 -20.99
N VAL A 82 -1.89 -1.73 -21.78
CA VAL A 82 -2.40 -0.57 -22.51
C VAL A 82 -1.82 -0.60 -23.91
N ILE A 83 -2.56 -0.04 -24.87
CA ILE A 83 -2.04 0.12 -26.23
C ILE A 83 -1.52 1.54 -26.37
N ASN A 84 -0.25 1.67 -26.72
CA ASN A 84 0.34 2.96 -27.02
C ASN A 84 -0.31 3.52 -28.28
N PRO A 85 -1.01 4.67 -28.23
CA PRO A 85 -1.71 5.21 -29.39
C PRO A 85 -0.77 5.64 -30.52
N ASP A 86 0.50 5.94 -30.23
CA ASP A 86 1.46 6.38 -31.25
C ASP A 86 2.10 5.22 -31.99
N THR A 87 2.32 4.10 -31.34
CA THR A 87 3.04 2.95 -31.89
C THR A 87 2.14 1.75 -32.17
N GLY A 88 0.96 1.66 -31.57
CA GLY A 88 0.09 0.50 -31.60
C GLY A 88 0.63 -0.70 -30.82
N ILE A 89 1.73 -0.53 -30.09
CA ILE A 89 2.37 -1.59 -29.32
C ILE A 89 1.72 -1.70 -27.95
N GLU A 90 1.51 -2.93 -27.48
CA GLU A 90 1.05 -3.19 -26.13
C GLU A 90 2.17 -2.90 -25.13
N GLU A 91 1.85 -2.09 -24.14
CA GLU A 91 2.73 -1.74 -23.03
C GLU A 91 2.07 -2.11 -21.71
N SER A 92 2.83 -2.06 -20.64
CA SER A 92 2.33 -2.36 -19.29
C SER A 92 2.35 -1.10 -18.45
N VAL A 93 1.26 -0.84 -17.74
CA VAL A 93 1.15 0.27 -16.78
C VAL A 93 1.10 -0.29 -15.39
N GLY A 94 1.99 0.19 -14.52
CA GLY A 94 2.04 -0.22 -13.11
C GLY A 94 0.83 0.29 -12.33
N LEU A 95 0.30 -0.57 -11.47
CA LEU A 95 -0.81 -0.25 -10.57
C LEU A 95 -0.33 -0.27 -9.12
N PRO A 96 -0.94 0.52 -8.22
CA PRO A 96 -0.65 0.43 -6.78
C PRO A 96 -0.93 -0.97 -6.24
N ASP A 97 -0.29 -1.31 -5.14
CA ASP A 97 -0.43 -2.63 -4.51
C ASP A 97 -1.87 -2.94 -4.08
N TRP A 98 -2.58 -1.94 -3.59
CA TRP A 98 -3.95 -2.10 -3.11
C TRP A 98 -4.92 -1.25 -3.90
N ALA A 99 -6.10 -1.79 -4.09
CA ALA A 99 -7.22 -1.07 -4.67
C ALA A 99 -7.52 0.20 -3.86
N GLY A 100 -7.99 1.24 -4.53
CA GLY A 100 -8.16 2.55 -3.92
C GLY A 100 -6.93 3.45 -4.04
N GLY A 101 -5.94 3.04 -4.83
CA GLY A 101 -4.78 3.87 -5.12
C GLY A 101 -3.73 3.91 -4.01
N VAL A 102 -3.54 2.81 -3.30
CA VAL A 102 -2.59 2.72 -2.18
C VAL A 102 -1.40 1.85 -2.55
N GLU A 103 -0.22 2.45 -2.51
CA GLU A 103 1.06 1.75 -2.62
C GLU A 103 1.65 1.55 -1.23
N ILE A 104 2.22 0.37 -0.98
CA ILE A 104 2.88 0.07 0.29
C ILE A 104 4.34 -0.26 0.08
N LYS A 105 5.17 0.08 1.04
CA LYS A 105 6.58 -0.30 1.10
C LYS A 105 6.88 -0.79 2.51
N THR A 106 7.55 -1.93 2.60
CA THR A 106 7.94 -2.53 3.87
C THR A 106 9.45 -2.76 3.88
N PRO A 107 10.25 -1.68 4.03
CA PRO A 107 11.70 -1.83 4.08
C PRO A 107 12.14 -2.56 5.34
N ASP A 108 13.23 -3.30 5.25
CA ASP A 108 13.87 -3.97 6.39
C ASP A 108 15.27 -3.43 6.68
N LYS A 109 15.97 -2.93 5.69
CA LYS A 109 17.37 -2.48 5.79
C LYS A 109 17.63 -1.16 5.06
N ALA A 110 16.61 -0.43 4.67
CA ALA A 110 16.79 0.86 4.04
C ALA A 110 17.40 1.86 5.02
N LYS A 111 18.48 2.53 4.63
CA LYS A 111 19.20 3.46 5.50
C LYS A 111 19.51 4.81 4.84
N ALA A 112 19.38 4.92 3.52
CA ALA A 112 19.77 6.11 2.78
C ALA A 112 18.57 6.88 2.25
N PHE A 113 18.73 8.20 2.11
CA PHE A 113 17.75 9.05 1.45
C PHE A 113 17.35 8.49 0.07
N ARG A 114 18.32 8.02 -0.68
CA ARG A 114 18.09 7.48 -2.03
C ARG A 114 17.04 6.36 -2.05
N SER A 115 17.02 5.51 -1.04
CA SER A 115 16.03 4.44 -0.95
C SER A 115 14.63 5.00 -0.78
N ILE A 116 14.48 5.96 0.10
CA ILE A 116 13.17 6.58 0.37
C ILE A 116 12.71 7.41 -0.83
N ASP A 117 13.59 8.21 -1.39
CA ASP A 117 13.32 8.97 -2.62
C ASP A 117 12.87 8.04 -3.76
N GLY A 118 13.50 6.88 -3.88
CA GLY A 118 13.14 5.85 -4.84
C GLY A 118 11.73 5.29 -4.62
N TYR A 119 11.30 5.09 -3.38
CA TYR A 119 9.94 4.65 -3.07
C TYR A 119 8.90 5.68 -3.52
N LEU A 120 9.17 6.97 -3.27
CA LEU A 120 8.28 8.04 -3.70
C LEU A 120 8.22 8.11 -5.24
N GLY A 121 9.37 7.97 -5.90
CA GLY A 121 9.44 7.93 -7.36
C GLY A 121 8.70 6.75 -7.97
N SER A 122 8.78 5.59 -7.34
CA SER A 122 8.05 4.39 -7.76
C SER A 122 6.54 4.60 -7.64
N ALA A 123 6.07 5.13 -6.50
CA ALA A 123 4.66 5.44 -6.30
C ALA A 123 4.14 6.46 -7.33
N ALA A 124 4.94 7.47 -7.65
CA ALA A 124 4.56 8.50 -8.63
C ALA A 124 4.34 7.94 -10.04
N LYS A 125 4.97 6.81 -10.38
CA LYS A 125 4.82 6.15 -11.69
C LYS A 125 3.61 5.24 -11.78
N LYS A 126 3.01 4.89 -10.66
CA LYS A 126 1.84 3.99 -10.64
C LYS A 126 0.58 4.76 -11.06
N GLU A 127 -0.25 4.11 -11.86
CA GLU A 127 -1.50 4.71 -12.32
C GLU A 127 -2.46 4.90 -11.14
N ASP A 128 -3.01 6.11 -11.01
CA ASP A 128 -3.97 6.46 -9.97
C ASP A 128 -3.50 6.18 -8.54
N CYS A 129 -2.20 6.21 -8.29
CA CYS A 129 -1.67 6.10 -6.95
C CYS A 129 -1.92 7.42 -6.20
N LYS A 130 -2.72 7.34 -5.16
CA LYS A 130 -3.11 8.50 -4.35
C LYS A 130 -2.35 8.58 -3.04
N ARG A 131 -1.94 7.43 -2.52
CA ARG A 131 -1.34 7.32 -1.19
C ARG A 131 -0.19 6.32 -1.21
N LEU A 132 0.89 6.69 -0.54
CA LEU A 132 2.01 5.82 -0.27
C LEU A 132 2.08 5.63 1.24
N ILE A 133 2.15 4.38 1.69
CA ILE A 133 2.37 4.06 3.10
C ILE A 133 3.70 3.33 3.21
N ILE A 134 4.61 3.89 3.99
CA ILE A 134 5.89 3.25 4.29
C ILE A 134 5.81 2.66 5.70
N ASP A 135 5.86 1.36 5.79
CA ASP A 135 5.88 0.65 7.06
C ASP A 135 7.32 0.55 7.58
N ASN A 136 7.64 1.36 8.57
CA ASN A 136 8.98 1.41 9.15
C ASN A 136 9.16 0.43 10.33
N THR A 137 8.14 -0.37 10.63
CA THR A 137 8.15 -1.25 11.80
C THR A 137 9.29 -2.24 11.77
N GLU A 138 9.59 -2.81 10.61
CA GLU A 138 10.61 -3.85 10.43
C GLU A 138 11.96 -3.28 9.98
N ASN A 139 12.06 -1.99 9.75
CA ASN A 139 13.29 -1.40 9.22
C ASN A 139 14.32 -1.18 10.33
N LEU A 140 15.37 -1.99 10.32
CA LEU A 140 16.40 -1.99 11.36
C LEU A 140 17.38 -0.82 11.25
N ASN A 141 17.46 -0.15 10.11
CA ASN A 141 18.54 0.79 9.80
C ASN A 141 18.07 2.24 9.68
N MET A 142 16.85 2.54 10.06
CA MET A 142 16.32 3.90 9.96
C MET A 142 15.30 4.16 11.06
N SER A 143 15.53 5.24 11.81
CA SER A 143 14.56 5.73 12.80
C SER A 143 13.36 6.36 12.10
N ASP A 144 12.27 6.49 12.83
CA ASP A 144 11.08 7.19 12.33
C ASP A 144 11.39 8.64 11.97
N ASP A 145 12.15 9.34 12.83
CA ASP A 145 12.51 10.74 12.58
C ASP A 145 13.32 10.92 11.31
N THR A 146 14.27 10.03 11.05
CA THR A 146 15.07 10.07 9.82
C THR A 146 14.20 9.80 8.60
N LEU A 147 13.30 8.84 8.69
CA LEU A 147 12.35 8.54 7.60
C LEU A 147 11.50 9.76 7.27
N ILE A 148 10.94 10.41 8.29
CA ILE A 148 10.11 11.61 8.11
C ILE A 148 10.91 12.73 7.45
N GLU A 149 12.14 12.95 7.90
CA GLU A 149 13.02 13.95 7.32
C GLU A 149 13.29 13.67 5.83
N TYR A 150 13.59 12.43 5.48
CA TYR A 150 13.84 12.04 4.10
C TYR A 150 12.60 12.20 3.22
N ILE A 151 11.42 11.91 3.74
CA ILE A 151 10.17 12.15 3.00
C ILE A 151 10.02 13.65 2.71
N HIS A 152 10.28 14.51 3.69
CA HIS A 152 10.18 15.96 3.50
C HIS A 152 11.23 16.49 2.52
N GLN A 153 12.42 15.89 2.45
CA GLN A 153 13.47 16.27 1.51
C GLN A 153 13.17 15.86 0.07
N SER A 154 12.36 14.83 -0.13
CA SER A 154 12.07 14.34 -1.48
C SER A 154 11.12 15.27 -2.22
N ASN A 155 11.41 15.50 -3.51
CA ASN A 155 10.57 16.26 -4.40
C ASN A 155 9.63 15.38 -5.24
N ARG A 156 9.59 14.10 -4.97
CA ARG A 156 8.80 13.14 -5.73
C ARG A 156 7.43 12.91 -5.10
N PHE A 157 6.50 12.38 -5.89
CA PHE A 157 5.15 12.05 -5.48
C PHE A 157 4.37 13.23 -4.90
N LYS A 158 4.51 14.42 -5.52
CA LYS A 158 3.89 15.67 -5.02
C LYS A 158 2.37 15.67 -5.08
N ARG A 159 1.77 14.84 -5.94
CA ARG A 159 0.31 14.75 -6.09
C ARG A 159 -0.33 13.77 -5.13
N GLY A 160 0.47 13.01 -4.40
CA GLY A 160 -0.01 11.99 -3.49
C GLY A 160 0.17 12.36 -2.03
N MET A 161 -0.52 11.63 -1.18
CA MET A 161 -0.38 11.70 0.26
C MET A 161 0.58 10.62 0.74
N ILE A 162 1.41 10.95 1.74
CA ILE A 162 2.39 10.01 2.27
C ILE A 162 2.16 9.80 3.75
N TYR A 163 2.04 8.53 4.10
CA TYR A 163 1.89 8.08 5.48
C TYR A 163 3.05 7.18 5.85
N ILE A 164 3.35 7.11 7.14
CA ILE A 164 4.23 6.08 7.68
C ILE A 164 3.50 5.31 8.78
N LEU A 165 3.86 4.05 8.90
CA LEU A 165 3.58 3.25 10.07
C LEU A 165 4.87 3.24 10.87
N ASP A 166 4.87 3.88 12.05
CA ASP A 166 6.08 4.03 12.84
C ASP A 166 6.45 2.76 13.62
N LYS A 167 7.54 2.80 14.37
CA LYS A 167 8.03 1.66 15.16
C LYS A 167 7.02 1.18 16.21
N LYS A 168 6.12 2.05 16.64
CA LYS A 168 5.06 1.74 17.60
C LYS A 168 3.75 1.37 16.90
N GLN A 169 3.77 1.20 15.58
CA GLN A 169 2.61 0.92 14.76
C GLN A 169 1.53 2.00 14.82
N THR A 170 1.94 3.25 15.04
CA THR A 170 1.07 4.41 14.88
C THR A 170 1.09 4.85 13.42
N LEU A 171 -0.05 5.13 12.86
CA LEU A 171 -0.17 5.59 11.48
C LEU A 171 -0.16 7.12 11.47
N LEU A 172 0.82 7.68 10.78
CA LEU A 172 1.06 9.13 10.75
C LEU A 172 1.04 9.63 9.30
N ARG A 173 0.30 10.69 9.04
CA ARG A 173 0.40 11.41 7.77
C ARG A 173 1.55 12.39 7.83
N ILE A 174 2.46 12.27 6.85
CA ILE A 174 3.68 13.09 6.81
C ILE A 174 3.54 14.24 5.80
N ARG A 175 2.88 13.96 4.68
CA ARG A 175 2.76 14.97 3.62
C ARG A 175 1.51 14.80 2.78
#